data_5dedde1a8aa5f8691fef3c5f63809f74
#
_entry.id   5dedde1a8aa5f8691fef3c5f63809f74
#
_cell.length_a   1.000
_cell.length_b   1.000
_cell.length_c   1.000
_cell.angle_alpha   90.00
_cell.angle_beta   90.00
_cell.angle_gamma   90.00
#
_symmetry.space_group_name_H-M   'P 1'
#
loop_
_entity.id
_entity.type
_entity.pdbx_description
1 polymer ?
#
loop_
_entity_poly.entity_id
_entity_poly.type
_entity_poly.pdbx_seq_one_letter_code
_entity_poly.pdbx_strand_id
1 'polypeptide(L)'
;MQAYRFPPLAPRPGDKALEEILRHIAVPKDVLAEAKARRNLVCDLAMRHPAARATWYSGSIAHGTHNSPLGDADCGVMVDRRSVEFRAYGPDADGIGLGPEMFIQSFAETVLPEVRGAGYPNAEVDLSGNRAIKFMFNARVDFGELGEVDPYVDLIVGLDRRAAPGIWIPNRSKNGWDPAHPQMHTELMTARDPQELVVHRAHLVRLGKRAVKRDGQEPRVPAMCSWNFSALGLEHVSEREPLATALATMLADASTSIAAGLTEDPAGVADPIALPDGMTNEQSAERLAQMARVVNAAAEAPSLAEARRIVAAMFGVEIDEIRARHQSVTRSSPLNPALRSGDAAAVGAALGVPELKKTTRSHGGPRCP
;
A
#
# COMPACT_ATOMS: atom_id res chain seq x y z
N MET A 1 41.72 -5.36 -15.50
CA MET A 1 41.06 -6.63 -15.09
C MET A 1 39.65 -6.60 -15.64
N GLN A 2 39.33 -7.38 -16.68
CA GLN A 2 37.95 -7.57 -17.15
C GLN A 2 37.25 -8.48 -16.14
N ALA A 3 36.18 -7.94 -15.50
CA ALA A 3 35.34 -8.75 -14.67
C ALA A 3 34.64 -9.81 -15.52
N TYR A 4 34.97 -11.06 -15.32
CA TYR A 4 34.25 -12.20 -15.91
C TYR A 4 32.77 -12.12 -15.40
N ARG A 5 31.86 -11.63 -16.25
CA ARG A 5 30.41 -11.75 -16.01
C ARG A 5 30.06 -13.19 -16.36
N PHE A 6 29.84 -14.00 -15.33
CA PHE A 6 29.19 -15.29 -15.54
C PHE A 6 27.82 -15.05 -16.22
N PRO A 7 27.46 -15.83 -17.25
CA PRO A 7 26.10 -15.73 -17.80
C PRO A 7 25.09 -15.98 -16.69
N PRO A 8 23.96 -15.25 -16.67
CA PRO A 8 22.92 -15.48 -15.68
C PRO A 8 22.49 -16.96 -15.75
N LEU A 9 22.53 -17.64 -14.63
CA LEU A 9 22.06 -19.02 -14.52
C LEU A 9 20.61 -19.07 -15.03
N ALA A 10 20.30 -20.08 -15.85
CA ALA A 10 18.92 -20.27 -16.33
C ALA A 10 17.97 -20.36 -15.12
N PRO A 11 16.82 -19.65 -15.15
CA PRO A 11 15.89 -19.65 -14.02
C PRO A 11 15.48 -21.08 -13.66
N ARG A 12 15.57 -21.43 -12.38
CA ARG A 12 15.19 -22.75 -11.85
C ARG A 12 13.67 -22.96 -11.98
N PRO A 13 13.19 -24.22 -11.96
CA PRO A 13 11.76 -24.49 -12.00
C PRO A 13 10.92 -23.73 -10.96
N GLY A 14 11.40 -23.64 -9.71
CA GLY A 14 10.76 -22.88 -8.64
C GLY A 14 10.65 -21.39 -8.94
N ASP A 15 11.70 -20.76 -9.47
CA ASP A 15 11.69 -19.33 -9.84
C ASP A 15 10.64 -19.07 -10.92
N LYS A 16 10.56 -19.92 -11.96
CA LYS A 16 9.56 -19.82 -13.02
C LYS A 16 8.14 -19.97 -12.50
N ALA A 17 7.91 -20.90 -11.57
CA ALA A 17 6.60 -21.08 -10.96
C ALA A 17 6.19 -19.83 -10.17
N LEU A 18 7.07 -19.23 -9.38
CA LEU A 18 6.80 -18.00 -8.63
C LEU A 18 6.62 -16.77 -9.53
N GLU A 19 7.36 -16.68 -10.64
CA GLU A 19 7.14 -15.63 -11.65
C GLU A 19 5.75 -15.73 -12.29
N GLU A 20 5.24 -16.93 -12.49
CA GLU A 20 3.86 -17.15 -12.97
C GLU A 20 2.84 -16.70 -11.93
N ILE A 21 3.06 -17.02 -10.65
CA ILE A 21 2.24 -16.50 -9.56
C ILE A 21 2.25 -14.96 -9.54
N LEU A 22 3.44 -14.32 -9.63
CA LEU A 22 3.55 -12.86 -9.67
C LEU A 22 2.75 -12.24 -10.81
N ARG A 23 2.73 -12.88 -11.98
CA ARG A 23 1.93 -12.44 -13.12
C ARG A 23 0.43 -12.60 -12.85
N HIS A 24 0.03 -13.72 -12.23
CA HIS A 24 -1.36 -13.98 -11.87
C HIS A 24 -1.90 -12.98 -10.84
N ILE A 25 -1.10 -12.61 -9.82
CA ILE A 25 -1.48 -11.64 -8.80
C ILE A 25 -1.20 -10.17 -9.21
N ALA A 26 -0.73 -9.94 -10.43
CA ALA A 26 -0.51 -8.58 -10.91
C ALA A 26 -1.85 -7.85 -11.10
N VAL A 27 -1.88 -6.60 -10.64
CA VAL A 27 -3.02 -5.71 -10.91
C VAL A 27 -2.92 -5.23 -12.36
N PRO A 28 -3.98 -5.34 -13.16
CA PRO A 28 -4.00 -4.80 -14.50
C PRO A 28 -3.74 -3.30 -14.52
N LYS A 29 -3.04 -2.85 -15.56
CA LYS A 29 -2.61 -1.44 -15.65
C LYS A 29 -3.77 -0.45 -15.58
N ASP A 30 -4.90 -0.79 -16.21
CA ASP A 30 -6.09 0.06 -16.27
C ASP A 30 -6.76 0.15 -14.89
N VAL A 31 -6.89 -0.98 -14.15
CA VAL A 31 -7.40 -0.99 -12.77
C VAL A 31 -6.51 -0.16 -11.86
N LEU A 32 -5.19 -0.29 -11.99
CA LEU A 32 -4.23 0.49 -11.22
C LEU A 32 -4.29 1.98 -11.55
N ALA A 33 -4.49 2.32 -12.83
CA ALA A 33 -4.64 3.70 -13.27
C ALA A 33 -5.90 4.35 -12.70
N GLU A 34 -7.04 3.63 -12.71
CA GLU A 34 -8.29 4.09 -12.11
C GLU A 34 -8.14 4.31 -10.60
N ALA A 35 -7.59 3.34 -9.86
CA ALA A 35 -7.36 3.47 -8.43
C ALA A 35 -6.48 4.69 -8.09
N LYS A 36 -5.41 4.91 -8.86
CA LYS A 36 -4.54 6.09 -8.71
C LYS A 36 -5.28 7.39 -9.04
N ALA A 37 -6.12 7.41 -10.08
CA ALA A 37 -6.89 8.58 -10.44
C ALA A 37 -7.88 8.97 -9.33
N ARG A 38 -8.61 8.01 -8.76
CA ARG A 38 -9.51 8.24 -7.62
C ARG A 38 -8.76 8.74 -6.39
N ARG A 39 -7.62 8.14 -6.06
CA ARG A 39 -6.76 8.58 -4.97
C ARG A 39 -6.30 10.02 -5.15
N ASN A 40 -5.82 10.37 -6.35
CA ASN A 40 -5.36 11.72 -6.66
C ASN A 40 -6.52 12.72 -6.53
N LEU A 41 -7.71 12.37 -7.04
CA LEU A 41 -8.91 13.18 -6.88
C LEU A 41 -9.22 13.47 -5.40
N VAL A 42 -9.25 12.44 -4.56
CA VAL A 42 -9.51 12.63 -3.11
C VAL A 42 -8.42 13.50 -2.46
N CYS A 43 -7.14 13.30 -2.80
CA CYS A 43 -6.06 14.17 -2.31
C CYS A 43 -6.23 15.63 -2.73
N ASP A 44 -6.53 15.89 -4.00
CA ASP A 44 -6.70 17.24 -4.54
C ASP A 44 -7.90 17.95 -3.89
N LEU A 45 -8.98 17.22 -3.66
CA LEU A 45 -10.17 17.73 -2.96
C LEU A 45 -9.91 17.94 -1.47
N ALA A 46 -9.19 17.04 -0.81
CA ALA A 46 -8.80 17.19 0.59
C ALA A 46 -7.92 18.44 0.82
N MET A 47 -7.09 18.83 -0.16
CA MET A 47 -6.30 20.06 -0.09
C MET A 47 -7.13 21.34 -0.15
N ARG A 48 -8.42 21.27 -0.49
CA ARG A 48 -9.33 22.43 -0.42
C ARG A 48 -9.85 22.70 1.01
N HIS A 49 -9.69 21.74 1.91
CA HIS A 49 -10.04 21.94 3.30
C HIS A 49 -9.15 23.04 3.93
N PRO A 50 -9.69 24.04 4.66
CA PRO A 50 -8.91 25.17 5.19
C PRO A 50 -7.74 24.78 6.09
N ALA A 51 -7.84 23.63 6.77
CA ALA A 51 -6.78 23.11 7.64
C ALA A 51 -5.72 22.29 6.87
N ALA A 52 -5.93 21.97 5.60
CA ALA A 52 -5.00 21.12 4.84
C ALA A 52 -3.70 21.86 4.52
N ARG A 53 -2.57 21.18 4.70
CA ARG A 53 -1.22 21.72 4.43
C ARG A 53 -0.49 20.97 3.32
N ALA A 54 -0.58 19.66 3.32
CA ALA A 54 0.09 18.79 2.36
C ALA A 54 -0.62 17.44 2.28
N THR A 55 -0.40 16.72 1.19
CA THR A 55 -0.84 15.33 1.03
C THR A 55 0.35 14.41 0.89
N TRP A 56 0.14 13.11 1.14
CA TRP A 56 1.11 12.05 0.86
C TRP A 56 0.41 10.81 0.33
N TYR A 57 1.17 9.96 -0.34
CA TYR A 57 0.75 8.63 -0.73
C TYR A 57 1.38 7.59 0.17
N SER A 58 0.63 6.54 0.48
CA SER A 58 1.07 5.42 1.32
C SER A 58 0.50 4.10 0.82
N GLY A 59 0.67 3.07 1.60
CA GLY A 59 0.10 1.75 1.35
C GLY A 59 0.67 1.01 0.14
N SER A 60 -0.03 -0.03 -0.25
CA SER A 60 0.49 -1.02 -1.18
C SER A 60 0.77 -0.47 -2.59
N ILE A 61 -0.01 0.50 -3.05
CA ILE A 61 0.21 1.14 -4.37
C ILE A 61 1.46 2.01 -4.34
N ALA A 62 1.64 2.82 -3.29
CA ALA A 62 2.82 3.67 -3.15
C ALA A 62 4.11 2.86 -2.99
N HIS A 63 4.04 1.74 -2.28
CA HIS A 63 5.17 0.84 -2.02
C HIS A 63 5.46 -0.14 -3.17
N GLY A 64 4.63 -0.21 -4.22
CA GLY A 64 4.78 -1.19 -5.31
C GLY A 64 4.48 -2.63 -4.91
N THR A 65 3.79 -2.85 -3.79
CA THR A 65 3.52 -4.18 -3.20
C THR A 65 2.05 -4.60 -3.27
N HIS A 66 1.28 -3.98 -4.17
CA HIS A 66 -0.14 -4.27 -4.40
C HIS A 66 -0.33 -5.57 -5.18
N ASN A 67 -1.43 -6.27 -4.88
CA ASN A 67 -1.86 -7.50 -5.54
C ASN A 67 -3.29 -7.38 -6.05
N SER A 68 -3.63 -8.20 -7.04
CA SER A 68 -5.01 -8.41 -7.50
C SER A 68 -5.75 -9.37 -6.55
N PRO A 69 -7.06 -9.15 -6.27
CA PRO A 69 -7.82 -7.96 -6.65
C PRO A 69 -7.39 -6.72 -5.88
N LEU A 70 -7.37 -5.57 -6.55
CA LEU A 70 -7.08 -4.28 -5.93
C LEU A 70 -8.36 -3.70 -5.35
N GLY A 71 -8.39 -3.46 -4.03
CA GLY A 71 -9.53 -2.84 -3.35
C GLY A 71 -9.28 -1.39 -2.97
N ASP A 72 -8.11 -1.11 -2.40
CA ASP A 72 -7.77 0.13 -1.73
C ASP A 72 -6.68 0.94 -2.43
N ALA A 73 -6.77 2.26 -2.28
CA ALA A 73 -5.70 3.19 -2.63
C ALA A 73 -5.52 4.16 -1.45
N ASP A 74 -4.37 4.03 -0.78
CA ASP A 74 -4.09 4.77 0.45
C ASP A 74 -3.46 6.13 0.17
N CYS A 75 -3.92 7.15 0.89
CA CYS A 75 -3.33 8.47 0.93
C CYS A 75 -3.58 9.16 2.27
N GLY A 76 -2.99 10.33 2.44
CA GLY A 76 -3.26 11.13 3.61
C GLY A 76 -3.15 12.62 3.35
N VAL A 77 -3.71 13.38 4.28
CA VAL A 77 -3.64 14.83 4.32
C VAL A 77 -3.11 15.28 5.69
N MET A 78 -2.14 16.18 5.67
CA MET A 78 -1.56 16.78 6.86
C MET A 78 -2.29 18.07 7.20
N VAL A 79 -2.70 18.20 8.45
CA VAL A 79 -3.39 19.38 8.99
C VAL A 79 -2.36 20.41 9.48
N ASP A 80 -2.61 21.68 9.19
CA ASP A 80 -1.83 22.80 9.70
C ASP A 80 -2.29 23.17 11.13
N ARG A 81 -1.46 22.85 12.11
CA ARG A 81 -1.72 23.11 13.53
C ARG A 81 -1.23 24.49 14.03
N ARG A 82 -0.76 25.35 13.13
CA ARG A 82 -0.29 26.71 13.52
C ARG A 82 -1.46 27.64 13.86
N SER A 83 -2.64 27.39 13.30
CA SER A 83 -3.84 28.16 13.64
C SER A 83 -4.28 27.89 15.08
N VAL A 84 -4.89 28.89 15.73
CA VAL A 84 -5.42 28.77 17.10
C VAL A 84 -6.43 27.65 17.22
N GLU A 85 -7.27 27.48 16.20
CA GLU A 85 -8.34 26.49 16.14
C GLU A 85 -7.83 25.05 16.23
N PHE A 86 -6.70 24.74 15.55
CA PHE A 86 -6.24 23.37 15.39
C PHE A 86 -5.10 22.98 16.35
N ARG A 87 -4.50 23.91 17.08
CA ARG A 87 -3.38 23.61 17.98
C ARG A 87 -3.75 22.77 19.21
N ALA A 88 -5.04 22.70 19.55
CA ALA A 88 -5.54 21.88 20.65
C ALA A 88 -5.62 20.38 20.36
N TYR A 89 -5.36 19.97 19.10
CA TYR A 89 -5.42 18.57 18.70
C TYR A 89 -4.08 17.87 18.84
N GLY A 90 -4.15 16.57 19.12
CA GLY A 90 -2.98 15.69 19.25
C GLY A 90 -2.40 15.65 20.66
N PRO A 91 -1.56 14.63 20.97
CA PRO A 91 -1.01 14.40 22.30
C PRO A 91 -0.05 15.48 22.80
N ASP A 92 0.59 16.20 21.87
CA ASP A 92 1.53 17.29 22.12
C ASP A 92 0.89 18.68 22.02
N ALA A 93 -0.45 18.73 22.20
CA ALA A 93 -1.24 19.96 22.14
C ALA A 93 -1.06 20.84 23.38
N ASP A 94 -1.33 22.14 23.22
CA ASP A 94 -1.42 23.09 24.32
C ASP A 94 -2.76 22.86 25.05
N GLY A 95 -2.75 22.24 26.23
CA GLY A 95 -3.92 21.93 27.01
C GLY A 95 -4.37 20.46 26.88
N ILE A 96 -5.68 20.23 26.85
CA ILE A 96 -6.25 18.89 26.68
C ILE A 96 -6.19 18.52 25.19
N GLY A 97 -5.40 17.52 24.85
CA GLY A 97 -5.28 17.02 23.47
C GLY A 97 -6.60 16.46 22.96
N LEU A 98 -7.20 17.11 21.96
CA LEU A 98 -8.46 16.65 21.36
C LEU A 98 -8.22 15.44 20.47
N GLY A 99 -9.19 14.51 20.46
CA GLY A 99 -9.19 13.32 19.63
C GLY A 99 -9.43 13.61 18.13
N PRO A 100 -9.33 12.60 17.26
CA PRO A 100 -9.38 12.79 15.82
C PRO A 100 -10.79 12.96 15.22
N GLU A 101 -11.85 12.68 15.98
CA GLU A 101 -13.21 12.51 15.44
C GLU A 101 -13.68 13.76 14.68
N MET A 102 -13.52 14.94 15.26
CA MET A 102 -13.93 16.20 14.61
C MET A 102 -13.19 16.45 13.30
N PHE A 103 -11.91 16.12 13.21
CA PHE A 103 -11.16 16.25 11.95
C PHE A 103 -11.65 15.28 10.90
N ILE A 104 -11.83 14.02 11.28
CA ILE A 104 -12.33 12.97 10.37
C ILE A 104 -13.69 13.42 9.81
N GLN A 105 -14.60 13.87 10.68
CA GLN A 105 -15.92 14.35 10.29
C GLN A 105 -15.82 15.57 9.36
N SER A 106 -15.05 16.59 9.73
CA SER A 106 -14.88 17.82 8.96
C SER A 106 -14.31 17.58 7.56
N PHE A 107 -13.30 16.70 7.44
CA PHE A 107 -12.76 16.32 6.14
C PHE A 107 -13.76 15.51 5.31
N ALA A 108 -14.49 14.58 5.91
CA ALA A 108 -15.52 13.82 5.22
C ALA A 108 -16.63 14.75 4.67
N GLU A 109 -17.10 15.70 5.48
CA GLU A 109 -18.13 16.69 5.10
C GLU A 109 -17.66 17.65 4.01
N THR A 110 -16.37 17.98 3.98
CA THR A 110 -15.78 18.85 2.95
C THR A 110 -15.56 18.08 1.65
N VAL A 111 -14.98 16.88 1.72
CA VAL A 111 -14.49 16.17 0.53
C VAL A 111 -15.61 15.41 -0.20
N LEU A 112 -16.56 14.80 0.54
CA LEU A 112 -17.60 13.96 -0.08
C LEU A 112 -18.49 14.72 -1.09
N PRO A 113 -19.01 15.94 -0.80
CA PRO A 113 -19.79 16.69 -1.78
C PRO A 113 -19.01 17.02 -3.05
N GLU A 114 -17.72 17.31 -2.90
CA GLU A 114 -16.82 17.60 -4.02
C GLU A 114 -16.55 16.34 -4.87
N VAL A 115 -16.38 15.15 -4.25
CA VAL A 115 -16.28 13.86 -4.96
C VAL A 115 -17.55 13.60 -5.77
N ARG A 116 -18.72 13.86 -5.17
CA ARG A 116 -20.00 13.74 -5.87
C ARG A 116 -20.11 14.70 -7.05
N GLY A 117 -19.69 15.95 -6.89
CA GLY A 117 -19.63 16.95 -7.94
C GLY A 117 -18.62 16.61 -9.05
N ALA A 118 -17.58 15.85 -8.74
CA ALA A 118 -16.55 15.41 -9.69
C ALA A 118 -16.95 14.21 -10.56
N GLY A 119 -18.22 13.83 -10.59
CA GLY A 119 -18.74 12.77 -11.46
C GLY A 119 -19.03 11.44 -10.76
N TYR A 120 -19.00 11.41 -9.43
CA TYR A 120 -19.34 10.23 -8.62
C TYR A 120 -20.55 10.50 -7.70
N PRO A 121 -21.77 10.74 -8.29
CA PRO A 121 -22.95 11.22 -7.53
C PRO A 121 -23.38 10.25 -6.42
N ASN A 122 -23.06 8.97 -6.54
CA ASN A 122 -23.40 7.93 -5.58
C ASN A 122 -22.28 7.67 -4.56
N ALA A 123 -21.23 8.49 -4.54
CA ALA A 123 -20.13 8.30 -3.60
C ALA A 123 -20.61 8.42 -2.15
N GLU A 124 -20.04 7.60 -1.29
CA GLU A 124 -20.30 7.52 0.14
C GLU A 124 -19.00 7.49 0.92
N VAL A 125 -19.07 7.80 2.21
CA VAL A 125 -17.96 7.61 3.13
C VAL A 125 -18.33 6.58 4.20
N ASP A 126 -17.36 5.71 4.51
CA ASP A 126 -17.42 4.84 5.67
C ASP A 126 -16.42 5.35 6.71
N LEU A 127 -16.96 5.73 7.86
CA LEU A 127 -16.21 6.23 9.02
C LEU A 127 -16.09 5.17 10.13
N SER A 128 -16.43 3.92 9.89
CA SER A 128 -16.31 2.84 10.89
C SER A 128 -14.87 2.41 11.15
N GLY A 129 -13.96 2.69 10.21
CA GLY A 129 -12.54 2.37 10.32
C GLY A 129 -11.84 3.12 11.44
N ASN A 130 -10.73 2.53 11.95
CA ASN A 130 -9.99 3.10 13.08
C ASN A 130 -9.13 4.33 12.72
N ARG A 131 -8.66 4.43 11.46
CA ARG A 131 -7.61 5.39 11.07
C ARG A 131 -7.96 6.27 9.89
N ALA A 132 -8.75 5.79 8.93
CA ALA A 132 -9.00 6.43 7.66
C ALA A 132 -10.46 6.74 7.45
N ILE A 133 -10.72 7.74 6.61
CA ILE A 133 -12.00 7.98 5.95
C ILE A 133 -11.97 7.14 4.68
N LYS A 134 -12.88 6.16 4.57
CA LYS A 134 -12.99 5.36 3.36
C LYS A 134 -13.99 5.99 2.39
N PHE A 135 -13.52 6.43 1.25
CA PHE A 135 -14.34 6.93 0.15
C PHE A 135 -14.71 5.80 -0.79
N MET A 136 -15.96 5.38 -0.75
CA MET A 136 -16.56 4.43 -1.68
C MET A 136 -17.20 5.19 -2.83
N PHE A 137 -16.77 4.90 -4.06
CA PHE A 137 -17.24 5.68 -5.23
C PHE A 137 -18.59 5.20 -5.74
N ASN A 138 -18.97 3.93 -5.45
CA ASN A 138 -20.18 3.30 -5.97
C ASN A 138 -20.31 3.48 -7.48
N ALA A 139 -19.19 3.36 -8.18
CA ALA A 139 -19.02 3.58 -9.60
C ALA A 139 -18.10 2.49 -10.17
N ARG A 140 -18.69 1.30 -10.35
CA ARG A 140 -17.98 0.15 -10.90
C ARG A 140 -17.54 0.42 -12.31
N VAL A 141 -16.33 0.01 -12.62
CA VAL A 141 -15.76 0.07 -13.96
C VAL A 141 -15.60 -1.37 -14.46
N ASP A 142 -16.13 -1.63 -15.64
CA ASP A 142 -15.97 -2.92 -16.31
C ASP A 142 -14.59 -2.99 -16.98
N PHE A 143 -13.78 -3.93 -16.54
CA PHE A 143 -12.46 -4.22 -17.11
C PHE A 143 -12.47 -5.50 -17.99
N GLY A 144 -13.61 -5.86 -18.55
CA GLY A 144 -13.79 -7.00 -19.43
C GLY A 144 -13.70 -8.33 -18.68
N GLU A 145 -12.77 -9.21 -19.06
CA GLU A 145 -12.60 -10.53 -18.43
C GLU A 145 -12.26 -10.48 -16.93
N LEU A 146 -11.83 -9.33 -16.43
CA LEU A 146 -11.55 -9.12 -15.00
C LEU A 146 -12.81 -8.78 -14.20
N GLY A 147 -13.92 -8.56 -14.91
CA GLY A 147 -15.17 -8.14 -14.32
C GLY A 147 -15.19 -6.68 -13.86
N GLU A 148 -16.20 -6.37 -13.08
CA GLU A 148 -16.37 -5.03 -12.52
C GLU A 148 -15.52 -4.83 -11.27
N VAL A 149 -14.77 -3.72 -11.22
CA VAL A 149 -13.97 -3.31 -10.08
C VAL A 149 -14.38 -1.91 -9.63
N ASP A 150 -14.45 -1.67 -8.35
CA ASP A 150 -14.78 -0.38 -7.76
C ASP A 150 -13.72 -0.03 -6.69
N PRO A 151 -12.54 0.48 -7.07
CA PRO A 151 -11.51 0.85 -6.12
C PRO A 151 -11.99 1.96 -5.20
N TYR A 152 -11.82 1.78 -3.89
CA TYR A 152 -12.08 2.81 -2.90
C TYR A 152 -10.78 3.52 -2.48
N VAL A 153 -10.91 4.64 -1.78
CA VAL A 153 -9.75 5.41 -1.29
C VAL A 153 -9.83 5.55 0.22
N ASP A 154 -8.76 5.17 0.90
CA ASP A 154 -8.56 5.40 2.32
C ASP A 154 -7.74 6.69 2.52
N LEU A 155 -8.39 7.72 3.08
CA LEU A 155 -7.77 9.01 3.40
C LEU A 155 -7.48 9.10 4.90
N ILE A 156 -6.21 9.16 5.27
CA ILE A 156 -5.77 9.38 6.64
C ILE A 156 -5.58 10.88 6.88
N VAL A 157 -6.22 11.42 7.91
CA VAL A 157 -6.03 12.82 8.33
C VAL A 157 -4.96 12.85 9.41
N GLY A 158 -3.77 13.36 9.10
CA GLY A 158 -2.63 13.39 10.02
C GLY A 158 -2.34 14.77 10.60
N LEU A 159 -1.74 14.78 11.78
CA LEU A 159 -1.24 16.00 12.43
C LEU A 159 0.27 16.00 12.44
N ASP A 160 0.86 17.20 12.25
CA ASP A 160 2.29 17.41 12.42
C ASP A 160 2.75 17.11 13.85
N ARG A 161 3.84 16.37 14.04
CA ARG A 161 4.50 16.15 15.34
C ARG A 161 5.48 17.31 15.57
N ARG A 162 5.21 18.17 16.58
CA ARG A 162 5.98 19.41 16.79
C ARG A 162 7.43 19.19 17.22
N ALA A 163 7.69 18.13 17.98
CA ALA A 163 8.99 17.91 18.62
C ALA A 163 9.68 16.60 18.21
N ALA A 164 9.13 15.87 17.22
CA ALA A 164 9.67 14.57 16.84
C ALA A 164 9.40 14.28 15.34
N PRO A 165 10.15 13.38 14.71
CA PRO A 165 9.91 12.94 13.34
C PRO A 165 8.52 12.30 13.15
N GLY A 166 8.00 12.35 11.93
CA GLY A 166 6.73 11.74 11.56
C GLY A 166 5.52 12.61 11.87
N ILE A 167 4.38 11.97 11.91
CA ILE A 167 3.07 12.58 12.12
C ILE A 167 2.28 11.81 13.18
N TRP A 168 1.24 12.44 13.71
CA TRP A 168 0.19 11.77 14.46
C TRP A 168 -0.90 11.32 13.49
N ILE A 169 -1.30 10.05 13.53
CA ILE A 169 -2.43 9.51 12.78
C ILE A 169 -3.56 9.12 13.71
N PRO A 170 -4.82 9.15 13.26
CA PRO A 170 -5.96 8.82 14.10
C PRO A 170 -5.88 7.41 14.68
N ASN A 171 -6.32 7.28 15.93
CA ASN A 171 -6.67 6.03 16.54
C ASN A 171 -8.03 6.21 17.27
N ARG A 172 -9.12 5.91 16.56
CA ARG A 172 -10.47 6.13 17.04
C ARG A 172 -10.85 5.18 18.18
N SER A 173 -10.28 3.96 18.18
CA SER A 173 -10.57 2.98 19.24
C SER A 173 -10.19 3.48 20.64
N LYS A 174 -9.18 4.35 20.74
CA LYS A 174 -8.79 5.01 22.00
C LYS A 174 -9.09 6.51 22.03
N ASN A 175 -9.88 7.00 21.06
CA ASN A 175 -10.14 8.42 20.84
C ASN A 175 -8.87 9.29 20.91
N GLY A 176 -7.82 8.82 20.24
CA GLY A 176 -6.51 9.42 20.34
C GLY A 176 -5.71 9.35 19.04
N TRP A 177 -4.40 9.44 19.19
CA TRP A 177 -3.47 9.52 18.08
C TRP A 177 -2.30 8.55 18.27
N ASP A 178 -1.87 7.93 17.20
CA ASP A 178 -0.66 7.10 17.18
C ASP A 178 0.43 7.81 16.38
N PRO A 179 1.70 7.67 16.78
CA PRO A 179 2.80 8.16 15.97
C PRO A 179 2.99 7.27 14.75
N ALA A 180 3.33 7.87 13.60
CA ALA A 180 3.64 7.16 12.36
C ALA A 180 4.55 7.99 11.46
N HIS A 181 5.19 7.34 10.47
CA HIS A 181 5.99 8.05 9.46
C HIS A 181 5.76 7.48 8.05
N PRO A 182 4.55 7.63 7.47
CA PRO A 182 4.19 6.99 6.20
C PRO A 182 5.07 7.43 5.02
N GLN A 183 5.58 8.66 5.00
CA GLN A 183 6.52 9.11 3.97
C GLN A 183 7.85 8.35 4.06
N MET A 184 8.39 8.16 5.27
CA MET A 184 9.60 7.37 5.50
C MET A 184 9.38 5.91 5.10
N HIS A 185 8.22 5.32 5.43
CA HIS A 185 7.88 3.97 4.99
C HIS A 185 7.91 3.86 3.46
N THR A 186 7.35 4.83 2.75
CA THR A 186 7.38 4.86 1.28
C THR A 186 8.81 5.01 0.76
N GLU A 187 9.62 5.88 1.34
CA GLU A 187 11.02 6.07 0.97
C GLU A 187 11.84 4.79 1.17
N LEU A 188 11.71 4.13 2.33
CA LEU A 188 12.38 2.86 2.62
C LEU A 188 12.01 1.78 1.60
N MET A 189 10.75 1.71 1.21
CA MET A 189 10.26 0.69 0.27
C MET A 189 10.66 0.96 -1.19
N THR A 190 10.94 2.23 -1.58
CA THR A 190 10.99 2.60 -3.02
C THR A 190 12.25 3.33 -3.46
N ALA A 191 12.98 3.99 -2.57
CA ALA A 191 14.02 4.94 -2.96
C ALA A 191 15.38 4.75 -2.28
N ARG A 192 15.46 4.00 -1.18
CA ARG A 192 16.66 3.95 -0.35
C ARG A 192 17.72 2.99 -0.89
N ASP A 193 17.32 1.98 -1.66
CA ASP A 193 18.18 0.94 -2.21
C ASP A 193 18.27 1.02 -3.75
N PRO A 194 19.23 0.33 -4.36
CA PRO A 194 19.26 0.19 -5.82
C PRO A 194 17.94 -0.33 -6.37
N GLN A 195 17.49 0.22 -7.50
CA GLN A 195 16.18 -0.09 -8.08
C GLN A 195 15.92 -1.58 -8.29
N GLU A 196 16.96 -2.34 -8.63
CA GLU A 196 16.85 -3.78 -8.82
C GLU A 196 16.53 -4.54 -7.51
N LEU A 197 17.08 -4.09 -6.39
CA LEU A 197 16.79 -4.65 -5.07
C LEU A 197 15.38 -4.24 -4.61
N VAL A 198 14.99 -2.99 -4.84
CA VAL A 198 13.62 -2.49 -4.57
C VAL A 198 12.58 -3.33 -5.29
N VAL A 199 12.75 -3.59 -6.59
CA VAL A 199 11.84 -4.43 -7.38
C VAL A 199 11.83 -5.87 -6.87
N HIS A 200 13.00 -6.42 -6.59
CA HIS A 200 13.12 -7.78 -6.07
C HIS A 200 12.39 -7.94 -4.73
N ARG A 201 12.65 -7.04 -3.78
CA ARG A 201 11.96 -7.00 -2.48
C ARG A 201 10.44 -6.86 -2.65
N ALA A 202 9.98 -5.98 -3.54
CA ALA A 202 8.57 -5.81 -3.81
C ALA A 202 7.91 -7.12 -4.32
N HIS A 203 8.59 -7.88 -5.17
CA HIS A 203 8.13 -9.19 -5.63
C HIS A 203 8.00 -10.18 -4.48
N LEU A 204 9.00 -10.28 -3.60
CA LEU A 204 8.97 -11.16 -2.44
C LEU A 204 7.85 -10.79 -1.46
N VAL A 205 7.70 -9.49 -1.17
CA VAL A 205 6.62 -8.97 -0.31
C VAL A 205 5.25 -9.27 -0.94
N ARG A 206 5.06 -9.10 -2.23
CA ARG A 206 3.81 -9.43 -2.93
C ARG A 206 3.46 -10.91 -2.81
N LEU A 207 4.42 -11.79 -3.06
CA LEU A 207 4.25 -13.24 -2.90
C LEU A 207 3.90 -13.59 -1.46
N GLY A 208 4.66 -13.11 -0.49
CA GLY A 208 4.40 -13.38 0.92
C GLY A 208 3.04 -12.88 1.39
N LYS A 209 2.67 -11.65 1.06
CA LYS A 209 1.32 -11.10 1.34
C LYS A 209 0.21 -11.97 0.74
N ARG A 210 0.39 -12.48 -0.48
CA ARG A 210 -0.58 -13.39 -1.10
C ARG A 210 -0.69 -14.71 -0.35
N ALA A 211 0.45 -15.31 0.04
CA ALA A 211 0.49 -16.55 0.80
C ALA A 211 -0.19 -16.40 2.17
N VAL A 212 0.17 -15.36 2.93
CA VAL A 212 -0.41 -15.06 4.23
C VAL A 212 -1.92 -14.80 4.14
N LYS A 213 -2.37 -14.02 3.13
CA LYS A 213 -3.79 -13.78 2.89
C LYS A 213 -4.54 -15.07 2.56
N ARG A 214 -3.94 -15.97 1.78
CA ARG A 214 -4.53 -17.28 1.45
C ARG A 214 -4.63 -18.18 2.66
N ASP A 215 -3.57 -18.24 3.46
CA ASP A 215 -3.53 -19.02 4.69
C ASP A 215 -4.57 -18.53 5.73
N GLY A 216 -4.86 -17.22 5.75
CA GLY A 216 -5.85 -16.59 6.61
C GLY A 216 -7.28 -16.59 6.07
N GLN A 217 -7.62 -17.39 5.03
CA GLN A 217 -9.02 -17.51 4.59
C GLN A 217 -9.84 -18.27 5.62
N GLU A 218 -11.05 -17.78 5.86
CA GLU A 218 -11.95 -18.35 6.86
C GLU A 218 -11.99 -19.89 6.84
N PRO A 219 -12.01 -20.53 8.00
CA PRO A 219 -12.17 -19.93 9.33
C PRO A 219 -10.85 -19.50 10.03
N ARG A 220 -9.76 -19.32 9.33
CA ARG A 220 -8.45 -19.02 9.92
C ARG A 220 -8.15 -17.54 9.94
N VAL A 221 -7.48 -17.08 11.00
CA VAL A 221 -6.87 -15.76 11.08
C VAL A 221 -5.54 -15.78 10.31
N PRO A 222 -5.18 -14.74 9.52
CA PRO A 222 -3.88 -14.69 8.84
C PRO A 222 -2.72 -14.70 9.83
N ALA A 223 -1.58 -15.28 9.43
CA ALA A 223 -0.39 -15.37 10.29
C ALA A 223 0.13 -14.00 10.73
N MET A 224 -0.04 -12.97 9.90
CA MET A 224 0.32 -11.59 10.21
C MET A 224 -0.43 -10.61 9.32
N CYS A 225 -0.36 -9.30 9.62
CA CYS A 225 -0.91 -8.29 8.75
C CYS A 225 0.03 -7.98 7.56
N SER A 226 -0.51 -7.33 6.52
CA SER A 226 0.26 -7.00 5.32
C SER A 226 1.44 -6.05 5.60
N TRP A 227 1.33 -5.19 6.61
CA TRP A 227 2.40 -4.26 6.97
C TRP A 227 3.56 -4.96 7.67
N ASN A 228 3.30 -5.91 8.60
CA ASN A 228 4.37 -6.76 9.15
C ASN A 228 5.21 -7.38 8.05
N PHE A 229 4.55 -7.95 7.02
CA PHE A 229 5.25 -8.62 5.94
C PHE A 229 6.10 -7.66 5.11
N SER A 230 5.65 -6.40 4.93
CA SER A 230 6.45 -5.37 4.27
C SER A 230 7.66 -4.95 5.10
N ALA A 231 7.49 -4.80 6.42
CA ALA A 231 8.57 -4.48 7.35
C ALA A 231 9.64 -5.59 7.40
N LEU A 232 9.22 -6.85 7.52
CA LEU A 232 10.12 -8.01 7.48
C LEU A 232 10.84 -8.15 6.12
N GLY A 233 10.21 -7.75 5.02
CA GLY A 233 10.86 -7.66 3.72
C GLY A 233 11.98 -6.62 3.68
N LEU A 234 11.81 -5.49 4.37
CA LEU A 234 12.87 -4.48 4.54
C LEU A 234 14.03 -5.00 5.41
N GLU A 235 13.70 -5.74 6.45
CA GLU A 235 14.68 -6.28 7.40
C GLU A 235 15.53 -7.40 6.80
N HIS A 236 14.93 -8.35 6.07
CA HIS A 236 15.56 -9.60 5.66
C HIS A 236 15.99 -9.68 4.20
N VAL A 237 15.60 -8.70 3.33
CA VAL A 237 15.97 -8.73 1.92
C VAL A 237 17.00 -7.63 1.62
N SER A 238 18.28 -7.96 1.75
CA SER A 238 19.40 -7.03 1.54
C SER A 238 20.13 -7.23 0.20
N GLU A 239 19.89 -8.35 -0.50
CA GLU A 239 20.53 -8.67 -1.78
C GLU A 239 19.59 -9.42 -2.72
N ARG A 240 20.01 -9.54 -3.98
CA ARG A 240 19.27 -10.30 -5.00
C ARG A 240 19.74 -11.74 -5.04
N GLU A 241 18.83 -12.63 -4.76
CA GLU A 241 18.98 -14.07 -4.93
C GLU A 241 17.96 -14.61 -5.94
N PRO A 242 18.07 -15.88 -6.39
CA PRO A 242 16.98 -16.55 -7.11
C PRO A 242 15.66 -16.45 -6.33
N LEU A 243 14.57 -16.18 -7.03
CA LEU A 243 13.29 -15.76 -6.41
C LEU A 243 12.77 -16.75 -5.37
N ALA A 244 12.84 -18.06 -5.67
CA ALA A 244 12.38 -19.11 -4.76
C ALA A 244 13.29 -19.22 -3.53
N THR A 245 14.61 -19.14 -3.70
CA THR A 245 15.56 -19.13 -2.58
C THR A 245 15.32 -17.92 -1.70
N ALA A 246 15.28 -16.73 -2.27
CA ALA A 246 15.05 -15.48 -1.53
C ALA A 246 13.74 -15.48 -0.75
N LEU A 247 12.65 -15.99 -1.34
CA LEU A 247 11.36 -16.08 -0.65
C LEU A 247 11.41 -17.08 0.51
N ALA A 248 12.05 -18.24 0.31
CA ALA A 248 12.19 -19.25 1.37
C ALA A 248 13.03 -18.71 2.54
N THR A 249 14.16 -18.05 2.23
CA THR A 249 15.03 -17.41 3.24
C THR A 249 14.26 -16.33 4.00
N MET A 250 13.62 -15.39 3.27
CA MET A 250 12.86 -14.31 3.89
C MET A 250 11.75 -14.84 4.83
N LEU A 251 11.03 -15.90 4.45
CA LEU A 251 10.01 -16.51 5.28
C LEU A 251 10.59 -17.21 6.52
N ALA A 252 11.74 -17.85 6.38
CA ALA A 252 12.43 -18.52 7.50
C ALA A 252 12.97 -17.49 8.51
N ASP A 253 13.59 -16.42 8.02
CA ASP A 253 14.12 -15.33 8.85
C ASP A 253 12.97 -14.57 9.53
N ALA A 254 11.89 -14.29 8.81
CA ALA A 254 10.67 -13.71 9.38
C ALA A 254 10.07 -14.60 10.48
N SER A 255 10.07 -15.93 10.30
CA SER A 255 9.65 -16.86 11.36
C SER A 255 10.50 -16.71 12.61
N THR A 256 11.82 -16.60 12.45
CA THR A 256 12.76 -16.45 13.58
C THR A 256 12.55 -15.11 14.29
N SER A 257 12.42 -14.01 13.54
CA SER A 257 12.17 -12.67 14.10
C SER A 257 10.85 -12.62 14.88
N ILE A 258 9.76 -13.15 14.32
CA ILE A 258 8.46 -13.19 15.01
C ILE A 258 8.47 -14.07 16.25
N ALA A 259 9.19 -15.18 16.24
CA ALA A 259 9.36 -16.01 17.46
C ALA A 259 10.10 -15.25 18.58
N ALA A 260 11.01 -14.35 18.23
CA ALA A 260 11.75 -13.54 19.18
C ALA A 260 10.96 -12.32 19.72
N GLY A 261 9.98 -11.81 18.95
CA GLY A 261 9.20 -10.64 19.36
C GLY A 261 8.27 -10.12 18.25
N LEU A 262 7.70 -8.93 18.46
CA LEU A 262 6.93 -8.23 17.45
C LEU A 262 7.87 -7.58 16.43
N THR A 263 7.35 -7.37 15.23
CA THR A 263 8.05 -6.63 14.16
C THR A 263 8.17 -5.16 14.54
N GLU A 264 9.37 -4.62 14.57
CA GLU A 264 9.60 -3.19 14.81
C GLU A 264 9.11 -2.34 13.62
N ASP A 265 8.72 -1.09 13.92
CA ASP A 265 8.42 -0.12 12.87
C ASP A 265 9.71 0.26 12.13
N PRO A 266 9.83 0.05 10.80
CA PRO A 266 11.06 0.36 10.06
C PRO A 266 11.46 1.84 10.08
N ALA A 267 10.52 2.74 10.35
CA ALA A 267 10.81 4.17 10.52
C ALA A 267 11.22 4.55 11.95
N GLY A 268 11.09 3.62 12.92
CA GLY A 268 11.44 3.85 14.33
C GLY A 268 10.56 4.90 15.02
N VAL A 269 9.32 5.08 14.56
CA VAL A 269 8.42 6.13 15.03
C VAL A 269 7.17 5.57 15.72
N ALA A 270 6.59 4.52 15.15
CA ALA A 270 5.42 3.84 15.71
C ALA A 270 5.82 2.75 16.71
N ASP A 271 4.84 2.31 17.51
CA ASP A 271 5.00 1.11 18.32
C ASP A 271 5.23 -0.13 17.43
N PRO A 272 5.80 -1.23 17.97
CA PRO A 272 5.94 -2.48 17.23
C PRO A 272 4.62 -2.94 16.60
N ILE A 273 4.71 -3.52 15.43
CA ILE A 273 3.55 -3.89 14.62
C ILE A 273 2.88 -5.13 15.23
N ALA A 274 1.65 -4.95 15.72
CA ALA A 274 0.89 -6.03 16.31
C ALA A 274 0.54 -7.14 15.31
N LEU A 275 0.44 -8.36 15.81
CA LEU A 275 -0.17 -9.47 15.08
C LEU A 275 -1.70 -9.33 15.06
N PRO A 276 -2.40 -10.01 14.14
CA PRO A 276 -3.86 -10.08 14.15
C PRO A 276 -4.40 -10.64 15.46
N ASP A 277 -5.58 -10.16 15.87
CA ASP A 277 -6.24 -10.61 17.08
C ASP A 277 -6.37 -12.15 17.14
N GLY A 278 -5.99 -12.74 18.26
CA GLY A 278 -6.01 -14.19 18.46
C GLY A 278 -4.82 -14.95 17.88
N MET A 279 -3.84 -14.26 17.27
CA MET A 279 -2.60 -14.85 16.77
C MET A 279 -1.46 -14.65 17.79
N THR A 280 -0.77 -15.74 18.18
CA THR A 280 0.45 -15.64 19.00
C THR A 280 1.71 -15.59 18.13
N ASN A 281 2.82 -15.13 18.70
CA ASN A 281 4.12 -15.12 18.03
C ASN A 281 4.53 -16.53 17.57
N GLU A 282 4.34 -17.53 18.44
CA GLU A 282 4.69 -18.93 18.15
C GLU A 282 3.86 -19.48 16.98
N GLN A 283 2.55 -19.22 16.98
CA GLN A 283 1.67 -19.66 15.90
C GLN A 283 2.02 -18.97 14.56
N SER A 284 2.29 -17.68 14.60
CA SER A 284 2.71 -16.92 13.42
C SER A 284 4.05 -17.44 12.89
N ALA A 285 5.03 -17.63 13.76
CA ALA A 285 6.35 -18.14 13.41
C ALA A 285 6.28 -19.53 12.79
N GLU A 286 5.51 -20.46 13.38
CA GLU A 286 5.36 -21.82 12.85
C GLU A 286 4.73 -21.82 11.45
N ARG A 287 3.69 -20.99 11.22
CA ARG A 287 3.04 -20.87 9.92
C ARG A 287 3.98 -20.31 8.86
N LEU A 288 4.80 -19.31 9.20
CA LEU A 288 5.85 -18.80 8.31
C LEU A 288 6.90 -19.84 7.99
N ALA A 289 7.37 -20.60 9.01
CA ALA A 289 8.31 -21.70 8.80
C ALA A 289 7.73 -22.77 7.87
N GLN A 290 6.45 -23.07 7.98
CA GLN A 290 5.79 -24.00 7.07
C GLN A 290 5.75 -23.48 5.64
N MET A 291 5.43 -22.18 5.45
CA MET A 291 5.47 -21.55 4.13
C MET A 291 6.89 -21.59 3.54
N ALA A 292 7.92 -21.32 4.36
CA ALA A 292 9.33 -21.42 3.95
C ALA A 292 9.67 -22.82 3.45
N ARG A 293 9.24 -23.88 4.16
CA ARG A 293 9.46 -25.28 3.73
C ARG A 293 8.80 -25.60 2.37
N VAL A 294 7.58 -25.09 2.15
CA VAL A 294 6.88 -25.27 0.87
C VAL A 294 7.63 -24.60 -0.27
N VAL A 295 8.09 -23.35 -0.07
CA VAL A 295 8.83 -22.62 -1.09
C VAL A 295 10.19 -23.27 -1.36
N ASN A 296 10.87 -23.73 -0.33
CA ASN A 296 12.14 -24.44 -0.48
C ASN A 296 11.99 -25.75 -1.29
N ALA A 297 10.93 -26.52 -1.00
CA ALA A 297 10.60 -27.71 -1.80
C ALA A 297 10.33 -27.36 -3.28
N ALA A 298 9.71 -26.22 -3.56
CA ALA A 298 9.52 -25.75 -4.93
C ALA A 298 10.84 -25.31 -5.60
N ALA A 299 11.77 -24.70 -4.82
CA ALA A 299 13.10 -24.34 -5.31
C ALA A 299 13.94 -25.55 -5.74
N GLU A 300 13.75 -26.67 -5.06
CA GLU A 300 14.44 -27.95 -5.32
C GLU A 300 13.71 -28.86 -6.30
N ALA A 301 12.50 -28.45 -6.76
CA ALA A 301 11.69 -29.28 -7.63
C ALA A 301 12.39 -29.65 -8.94
N PRO A 302 12.33 -30.90 -9.39
CA PRO A 302 13.05 -31.38 -10.59
C PRO A 302 12.45 -30.84 -11.91
N SER A 303 11.20 -30.34 -11.85
CA SER A 303 10.50 -29.83 -13.03
C SER A 303 9.57 -28.66 -12.69
N LEU A 304 9.27 -27.86 -13.71
CA LEU A 304 8.30 -26.75 -13.57
C LEU A 304 6.90 -27.23 -13.21
N ALA A 305 6.49 -28.39 -13.71
CA ALA A 305 5.20 -28.99 -13.39
C ALA A 305 5.10 -29.33 -11.89
N GLU A 306 6.15 -29.90 -11.33
CA GLU A 306 6.21 -30.20 -9.90
C GLU A 306 6.29 -28.93 -9.05
N ALA A 307 7.14 -27.97 -9.43
CA ALA A 307 7.22 -26.68 -8.74
C ALA A 307 5.84 -25.97 -8.68
N ARG A 308 5.11 -25.93 -9.80
CA ARG A 308 3.75 -25.37 -9.87
C ARG A 308 2.81 -26.09 -8.90
N ARG A 309 2.82 -27.45 -8.90
CA ARG A 309 1.97 -28.25 -8.03
C ARG A 309 2.23 -27.93 -6.55
N ILE A 310 3.50 -27.75 -6.16
CA ILE A 310 3.89 -27.44 -4.78
C ILE A 310 3.36 -26.05 -4.37
N VAL A 311 3.52 -25.02 -5.20
CA VAL A 311 3.16 -23.65 -4.82
C VAL A 311 1.68 -23.32 -5.03
N ALA A 312 0.97 -24.01 -5.91
CA ALA A 312 -0.42 -23.70 -6.27
C ALA A 312 -1.35 -23.58 -5.06
N ALA A 313 -1.31 -24.55 -4.17
CA ALA A 313 -2.14 -24.58 -2.96
C ALA A 313 -1.81 -23.41 -2.01
N MET A 314 -0.53 -23.09 -1.84
CA MET A 314 -0.05 -22.01 -0.96
C MET A 314 -0.55 -20.64 -1.43
N PHE A 315 -0.60 -20.42 -2.75
CA PHE A 315 -1.03 -19.14 -3.30
C PHE A 315 -2.51 -19.10 -3.71
N GLY A 316 -3.22 -20.22 -3.63
CA GLY A 316 -4.61 -20.35 -4.02
C GLY A 316 -4.81 -20.03 -5.50
N VAL A 317 -3.97 -20.59 -6.35
CA VAL A 317 -3.98 -20.39 -7.81
C VAL A 317 -4.15 -21.72 -8.50
N GLU A 318 -5.19 -21.86 -9.31
CA GLU A 318 -5.35 -23.04 -10.17
C GLU A 318 -4.35 -22.98 -11.32
N ILE A 319 -3.68 -24.12 -11.59
CA ILE A 319 -2.61 -24.19 -12.59
C ILE A 319 -3.10 -23.80 -13.99
N ASP A 320 -4.36 -24.11 -14.31
CA ASP A 320 -4.95 -23.79 -15.61
C ASP A 320 -5.38 -22.32 -15.75
N GLU A 321 -5.70 -21.62 -14.65
CA GLU A 321 -5.99 -20.18 -14.64
C GLU A 321 -4.75 -19.35 -14.97
N ILE A 322 -3.55 -19.83 -14.61
CA ILE A 322 -2.29 -19.18 -14.95
C ILE A 322 -2.11 -19.07 -16.47
N ARG A 323 -2.59 -20.08 -17.22
CA ARG A 323 -2.47 -20.10 -18.69
C ARG A 323 -3.51 -19.22 -19.38
N ALA A 324 -4.72 -19.14 -18.88
CA ALA A 324 -5.82 -18.37 -19.47
C ALA A 324 -5.58 -16.86 -19.43
N ARG A 325 -5.10 -16.30 -18.32
CA ARG A 325 -4.84 -14.86 -18.17
C ARG A 325 -3.73 -14.32 -19.08
N HIS A 326 -2.84 -15.15 -19.60
CA HIS A 326 -1.80 -14.69 -20.53
C HIS A 326 -2.33 -14.22 -21.87
N GLN A 327 -3.52 -14.66 -22.28
CA GLN A 327 -4.08 -14.34 -23.60
C GLN A 327 -4.98 -13.10 -23.58
N SER A 328 -5.47 -12.65 -22.42
CA SER A 328 -6.48 -11.59 -22.30
C SER A 328 -5.95 -10.18 -22.05
N VAL A 329 -4.73 -10.00 -21.57
CA VAL A 329 -4.18 -8.70 -21.12
C VAL A 329 -3.97 -7.67 -22.25
N THR A 330 -4.25 -8.00 -23.51
CA THR A 330 -3.99 -7.13 -24.67
C THR A 330 -5.17 -6.26 -25.12
N ARG A 331 -6.34 -6.33 -24.49
CA ARG A 331 -7.51 -5.52 -24.89
C ARG A 331 -7.76 -4.36 -23.91
N SER A 332 -7.72 -3.14 -24.44
CA SER A 332 -7.92 -1.88 -23.73
C SER A 332 -9.38 -1.65 -23.33
N SER A 333 -9.65 -1.41 -22.04
CA SER A 333 -10.93 -0.91 -21.53
C SER A 333 -11.09 0.59 -21.67
N PRO A 334 -12.30 1.12 -21.84
CA PRO A 334 -12.55 2.56 -21.90
C PRO A 334 -12.52 3.17 -20.49
N LEU A 335 -11.39 3.80 -20.13
CA LEU A 335 -11.32 4.71 -18.99
C LEU A 335 -12.18 5.97 -19.26
N ASN A 336 -12.73 6.56 -18.17
CA ASN A 336 -13.38 7.85 -18.26
C ASN A 336 -12.43 8.87 -18.92
N PRO A 337 -12.79 9.48 -20.05
CA PRO A 337 -11.90 10.35 -20.83
C PRO A 337 -11.33 11.53 -20.05
N ALA A 338 -12.09 12.06 -19.07
CA ALA A 338 -11.67 13.19 -18.23
C ALA A 338 -10.49 12.85 -17.29
N LEU A 339 -10.35 11.56 -16.91
CA LEU A 339 -9.27 11.09 -16.03
C LEU A 339 -8.01 10.66 -16.81
N ARG A 340 -8.12 10.48 -18.13
CA ARG A 340 -6.98 10.06 -18.97
C ARG A 340 -5.90 11.12 -19.13
N SER A 341 -6.27 12.41 -19.05
CA SER A 341 -5.34 13.47 -19.41
C SER A 341 -4.27 13.74 -18.36
N GLY A 342 -4.48 13.38 -17.09
CA GLY A 342 -3.57 13.78 -16.00
C GLY A 342 -3.39 15.31 -15.91
N ASP A 343 -4.11 16.04 -16.74
CA ASP A 343 -4.02 17.48 -16.89
C ASP A 343 -5.04 18.13 -15.97
N ALA A 344 -4.57 18.76 -14.91
CA ALA A 344 -5.41 19.47 -13.95
C ALA A 344 -6.30 20.54 -14.62
N ALA A 345 -5.87 21.08 -15.77
CA ALA A 345 -6.65 22.04 -16.56
C ALA A 345 -7.83 21.38 -17.29
N ALA A 346 -7.65 20.15 -17.80
CA ALA A 346 -8.73 19.43 -18.48
C ALA A 346 -9.78 18.92 -17.47
N VAL A 347 -9.36 18.55 -16.26
CA VAL A 347 -10.26 18.20 -15.16
C VAL A 347 -10.99 19.44 -14.67
N GLY A 348 -10.31 20.59 -14.54
CA GLY A 348 -10.91 21.88 -14.18
C GLY A 348 -11.92 22.37 -15.21
N ALA A 349 -11.64 22.23 -16.50
CA ALA A 349 -12.55 22.60 -17.59
C ALA A 349 -13.81 21.72 -17.64
N ALA A 350 -13.66 20.41 -17.39
CA ALA A 350 -14.78 19.48 -17.32
C ALA A 350 -15.69 19.74 -16.10
N LEU A 351 -15.14 20.35 -15.04
CA LEU A 351 -15.84 20.68 -13.78
C LEU A 351 -16.36 22.12 -13.74
N GLY A 352 -16.17 22.93 -14.80
CA GLY A 352 -16.61 24.33 -14.84
C GLY A 352 -15.86 25.26 -13.86
N VAL A 353 -14.67 24.87 -13.39
CA VAL A 353 -13.86 25.65 -12.47
C VAL A 353 -13.03 26.67 -13.28
N PRO A 354 -13.09 28.01 -12.97
CA PRO A 354 -12.28 28.98 -13.68
C PRO A 354 -10.78 28.73 -13.44
N GLU A 355 -9.95 28.90 -14.49
CA GLU A 355 -8.49 28.78 -14.43
C GLU A 355 -7.91 29.59 -13.27
N LEU A 356 -7.34 28.90 -12.28
CA LEU A 356 -6.56 29.52 -11.24
C LEU A 356 -5.20 29.93 -11.81
N LYS A 357 -5.01 31.24 -12.04
CA LYS A 357 -3.70 31.82 -12.41
C LYS A 357 -2.65 31.38 -11.36
N LYS A 358 -1.62 30.67 -11.82
CA LYS A 358 -0.43 30.37 -11.02
C LYS A 358 0.22 31.66 -10.52
N THR A 359 0.01 32.02 -9.28
CA THR A 359 0.84 33.03 -8.59
C THR A 359 2.11 32.34 -8.11
N THR A 360 3.19 32.48 -8.90
CA THR A 360 4.55 32.19 -8.46
C THR A 360 4.94 33.22 -7.37
N ARG A 361 4.83 32.84 -6.10
CA ARG A 361 5.51 33.57 -5.03
C ARG A 361 6.98 33.13 -5.00
N SER A 362 7.85 33.99 -5.52
CA SER A 362 9.28 33.90 -5.27
C SER A 362 9.54 34.18 -3.79
N HIS A 363 10.03 33.19 -3.05
CA HIS A 363 10.57 33.39 -1.71
C HIS A 363 12.02 33.80 -1.84
N GLY A 364 12.26 35.13 -1.85
CA GLY A 364 13.55 35.73 -1.47
C GLY A 364 13.67 35.67 0.05
N GLY A 365 14.46 34.75 0.59
CA GLY A 365 14.84 34.76 2.00
C GLY A 365 15.96 35.75 2.26
N PRO A 366 15.98 36.46 3.40
CA PRO A 366 17.07 37.37 3.76
C PRO A 366 18.33 36.56 4.14
N ARG A 367 19.48 36.95 3.58
CA ARG A 367 20.80 36.52 4.05
C ARG A 367 21.07 37.23 5.39
N CYS A 368 21.36 36.47 6.43
CA CYS A 368 21.96 36.97 7.64
C CYS A 368 23.48 37.09 7.48
N PRO A 369 24.12 38.08 8.14
CA PRO A 369 25.55 38.33 8.09
C PRO A 369 26.38 37.26 8.80
#